data_dbfa6bc1e7cb2bcf39f07f0e64b6a637
#
_entry.id   dbfa6bc1e7cb2bcf39f07f0e64b6a637
#
_cell.length_a   1.000
_cell.length_b   1.000
_cell.length_c   1.000
_cell.angle_alpha   90.00
_cell.angle_beta   90.00
_cell.angle_gamma   90.00
#
_symmetry.space_group_name_H-M   'P 1'
#
loop_
_entity.id
_entity.type
_entity.pdbx_description
1 polymer ?
#
loop_
_entity_poly.entity_id
_entity_poly.type
_entity_poly.pdbx_seq_one_letter_code
_entity_poly.pdbx_strand_id
1 'polypeptide(L)'
;MTEPVPVPSLPPPPPGDRPPGIQVSGVHAAYGRIEVLHGVDLTVAAGSVFALLGPNGGGKSTLLKVIGGQLRPTRGSVTLGDQPVGRRSVERLARTGLCSIPEGRGVFPNLTVRENLRMWTYRGHLSMRTVEERTYAAFPRLSERRRQLAGSMSGGEQQMLAISRALVTDPSVLLLDELSMGLAPLIVGELYELVAGLSGQGMTILLVEQFVSAALAVADRAAILVHGRIEQEGEPRRMAEAALGAYLSG
;
A
#
# COMPACT_ATOMS: atom_id res chain seq x y z
N MET A 1 -25.76 9.69 -4.64
CA MET A 1 -25.12 8.43 -5.07
C MET A 1 -24.03 8.83 -6.02
N THR A 2 -22.77 8.84 -5.55
CA THR A 2 -21.58 9.04 -6.41
C THR A 2 -21.40 7.78 -7.24
N GLU A 3 -21.24 7.92 -8.56
CA GLU A 3 -20.83 6.78 -9.40
C GLU A 3 -19.52 6.19 -8.85
N PRO A 4 -19.39 4.85 -8.81
CA PRO A 4 -18.17 4.23 -8.36
C PRO A 4 -17.00 4.70 -9.23
N VAL A 5 -15.85 4.96 -8.60
CA VAL A 5 -14.61 5.34 -9.31
C VAL A 5 -14.30 4.23 -10.31
N PRO A 6 -14.25 4.53 -11.62
CA PRO A 6 -13.95 3.49 -12.59
C PRO A 6 -12.53 2.98 -12.38
N VAL A 7 -12.42 1.74 -11.92
CA VAL A 7 -11.12 1.06 -11.83
C VAL A 7 -10.71 0.73 -13.26
N PRO A 8 -9.65 1.37 -13.79
CA PRO A 8 -9.20 1.04 -15.13
C PRO A 8 -8.80 -0.43 -15.17
N SER A 9 -9.31 -1.18 -16.15
CA SER A 9 -8.92 -2.57 -16.34
C SER A 9 -7.42 -2.67 -16.56
N LEU A 10 -6.73 -3.23 -15.58
CA LEU A 10 -5.35 -3.67 -15.78
C LEU A 10 -5.36 -4.88 -16.71
N PRO A 11 -4.37 -5.09 -17.58
CA PRO A 11 -4.28 -6.33 -18.30
C PRO A 11 -4.21 -7.49 -17.29
N PRO A 12 -4.88 -8.61 -17.54
CA PRO A 12 -4.75 -9.78 -16.68
C PRO A 12 -3.28 -10.17 -16.58
N PRO A 13 -2.81 -10.60 -15.40
CA PRO A 13 -1.44 -11.10 -15.24
C PRO A 13 -1.22 -12.23 -16.27
N PRO A 14 -0.01 -12.36 -16.84
CA PRO A 14 0.28 -13.40 -17.80
C PRO A 14 -0.04 -14.78 -17.21
N PRO A 15 -0.58 -15.71 -18.03
CA PRO A 15 -0.95 -17.04 -17.56
C PRO A 15 0.28 -17.76 -17.02
N GLY A 16 0.28 -18.07 -15.72
CA GLY A 16 1.38 -18.72 -14.99
C GLY A 16 1.86 -17.95 -13.77
N ASP A 17 1.75 -16.64 -13.73
CA ASP A 17 2.17 -15.83 -12.59
C ASP A 17 0.96 -15.43 -11.72
N ARG A 18 0.62 -16.29 -10.76
CA ARG A 18 -0.19 -15.80 -9.65
C ARG A 18 0.59 -14.70 -8.95
N PRO A 19 -0.07 -13.56 -8.58
CA PRO A 19 0.60 -12.52 -7.81
C PRO A 19 1.23 -13.17 -6.57
N PRO A 20 2.47 -12.78 -6.19
CA PRO A 20 3.10 -13.36 -5.03
C PRO A 20 2.37 -12.92 -3.76
N GLY A 21 2.09 -13.86 -2.86
CA GLY A 21 1.71 -13.54 -1.48
C GLY A 21 2.91 -12.97 -0.72
N ILE A 22 2.65 -12.40 0.46
CA ILE A 22 3.70 -11.92 1.37
C ILE A 22 3.78 -12.89 2.55
N GLN A 23 4.97 -13.43 2.83
CA GLN A 23 5.24 -14.22 4.02
C GLN A 23 6.29 -13.52 4.88
N VAL A 24 5.94 -13.23 6.11
CA VAL A 24 6.83 -12.71 7.15
C VAL A 24 6.98 -13.80 8.21
N SER A 25 8.21 -14.18 8.54
CA SER A 25 8.48 -15.30 9.46
C SER A 25 9.47 -14.88 10.55
N GLY A 26 9.00 -14.78 11.79
CA GLY A 26 9.76 -14.49 12.98
C GLY A 26 10.58 -13.21 12.87
N VAL A 27 10.05 -12.15 12.24
CA VAL A 27 10.80 -10.93 11.93
C VAL A 27 11.05 -10.09 13.17
N HIS A 28 12.33 -9.84 13.44
CA HIS A 28 12.82 -8.82 14.37
C HIS A 28 13.46 -7.68 13.56
N ALA A 29 13.25 -6.44 13.97
CA ALA A 29 13.88 -5.28 13.33
C ALA A 29 14.17 -4.17 14.34
N ALA A 30 15.28 -3.45 14.12
CA ALA A 30 15.76 -2.42 15.03
C ALA A 30 16.31 -1.20 14.28
N TYR A 31 16.23 -0.04 14.90
CA TYR A 31 16.95 1.17 14.53
C TYR A 31 18.10 1.38 15.52
N GLY A 32 19.32 1.06 15.09
CA GLY A 32 20.49 1.03 15.99
C GLY A 32 20.29 0.00 17.10
N ARG A 33 20.19 0.45 18.35
CA ARG A 33 19.99 -0.43 19.53
C ARG A 33 18.53 -0.60 19.94
N ILE A 34 17.60 0.13 19.30
CA ILE A 34 16.18 0.11 19.66
C ILE A 34 15.49 -0.91 18.77
N GLU A 35 15.12 -2.04 19.34
CA GLU A 35 14.30 -3.05 18.67
C GLU A 35 12.84 -2.58 18.63
N VAL A 36 12.22 -2.69 17.46
CA VAL A 36 10.86 -2.22 17.19
C VAL A 36 9.93 -3.37 16.82
N LEU A 37 10.44 -4.40 16.14
CA LEU A 37 9.67 -5.60 15.81
C LEU A 37 10.25 -6.80 16.59
N HIS A 38 9.37 -7.57 17.20
CA HIS A 38 9.72 -8.60 18.17
C HIS A 38 9.17 -9.99 17.78
N GLY A 39 9.66 -10.53 16.65
CA GLY A 39 9.26 -11.86 16.19
C GLY A 39 7.89 -11.84 15.52
N VAL A 40 7.71 -10.97 14.52
CA VAL A 40 6.47 -10.82 13.76
C VAL A 40 6.33 -11.96 12.76
N ASP A 41 5.18 -12.67 12.83
CA ASP A 41 4.71 -13.60 11.83
C ASP A 41 3.47 -13.03 11.16
N LEU A 42 3.41 -13.04 9.83
CA LEU A 42 2.30 -12.52 9.04
C LEU A 42 2.25 -13.19 7.67
N THR A 43 1.05 -13.55 7.23
CA THR A 43 0.83 -14.11 5.89
C THR A 43 -0.25 -13.30 5.16
N VAL A 44 0.10 -12.71 4.02
CA VAL A 44 -0.85 -12.07 3.10
C VAL A 44 -1.05 -13.01 1.92
N ALA A 45 -2.29 -13.45 1.72
CA ALA A 45 -2.61 -14.33 0.60
C ALA A 45 -2.44 -13.60 -0.73
N ALA A 46 -2.04 -14.36 -1.76
CA ALA A 46 -1.92 -13.83 -3.11
C ALA A 46 -3.26 -13.28 -3.62
N GLY A 47 -3.27 -12.05 -4.17
CA GLY A 47 -4.46 -11.41 -4.71
C GLY A 47 -5.49 -10.98 -3.67
N SER A 48 -5.08 -10.79 -2.41
CA SER A 48 -5.97 -10.34 -1.34
C SER A 48 -5.55 -8.99 -0.77
N VAL A 49 -6.48 -8.33 -0.08
CA VAL A 49 -6.22 -7.16 0.76
C VAL A 49 -6.06 -7.61 2.21
N PHE A 50 -4.93 -7.30 2.80
CA PHE A 50 -4.66 -7.52 4.22
C PHE A 50 -4.51 -6.17 4.93
N ALA A 51 -5.30 -5.93 5.98
CA ALA A 51 -5.21 -4.72 6.79
C ALA A 51 -4.33 -4.97 8.04
N LEU A 52 -3.28 -4.18 8.19
CA LEU A 52 -2.46 -4.14 9.41
C LEU A 52 -2.84 -2.91 10.23
N LEU A 53 -3.48 -3.15 11.34
CA LEU A 53 -4.02 -2.14 12.24
C LEU A 53 -3.13 -2.01 13.48
N GLY A 54 -3.30 -0.93 14.24
CA GLY A 54 -2.64 -0.74 15.52
C GLY A 54 -2.30 0.73 15.82
N PRO A 55 -1.95 1.05 17.07
CA PRO A 55 -1.65 2.41 17.49
C PRO A 55 -0.39 2.96 16.79
N ASN A 56 -0.23 4.29 16.87
CA ASN A 56 0.98 4.95 16.40
C ASN A 56 2.19 4.48 17.22
N GLY A 57 3.32 4.27 16.58
CA GLY A 57 4.50 3.69 17.23
C GLY A 57 4.45 2.17 17.42
N GLY A 58 3.34 1.49 17.07
CA GLY A 58 3.19 0.03 17.18
C GLY A 58 4.13 -0.80 16.30
N GLY A 59 4.84 -0.18 15.33
CA GLY A 59 5.79 -0.87 14.45
C GLY A 59 5.30 -1.09 13.02
N LYS A 60 4.10 -0.62 12.65
CA LYS A 60 3.46 -0.83 11.34
C LYS A 60 4.34 -0.38 10.16
N SER A 61 4.74 0.90 10.14
CA SER A 61 5.60 1.44 9.07
C SER A 61 7.00 0.80 9.07
N THR A 62 7.47 0.32 10.24
CA THR A 62 8.71 -0.46 10.33
C THR A 62 8.57 -1.80 9.62
N LEU A 63 7.45 -2.49 9.80
CA LEU A 63 7.18 -3.74 9.11
C LEU A 63 7.07 -3.52 7.59
N LEU A 64 6.38 -2.46 7.13
CA LEU A 64 6.35 -2.10 5.71
C LEU A 64 7.76 -1.84 5.14
N LYS A 65 8.63 -1.13 5.88
CA LYS A 65 10.02 -0.90 5.48
C LYS A 65 10.83 -2.20 5.37
N VAL A 66 10.57 -3.17 6.25
CA VAL A 66 11.22 -4.49 6.18
C VAL A 66 10.73 -5.24 4.93
N ILE A 67 9.42 -5.30 4.69
CA ILE A 67 8.83 -5.96 3.53
C ILE A 67 9.27 -5.26 2.23
N GLY A 68 9.36 -3.92 2.25
CA GLY A 68 9.84 -3.10 1.12
C GLY A 68 11.36 -3.12 0.90
N GLY A 69 12.12 -3.85 1.73
CA GLY A 69 13.59 -3.94 1.64
C GLY A 69 14.34 -2.66 2.01
N GLN A 70 13.68 -1.68 2.62
CA GLN A 70 14.28 -0.42 3.09
C GLN A 70 14.97 -0.58 4.45
N LEU A 71 14.51 -1.53 5.26
CA LEU A 71 15.10 -1.91 6.53
C LEU A 71 15.39 -3.41 6.53
N ARG A 72 16.59 -3.80 6.92
CA ARG A 72 16.93 -5.23 7.04
C ARG A 72 16.45 -5.76 8.38
N PRO A 73 15.78 -6.93 8.40
CA PRO A 73 15.46 -7.59 9.66
C PRO A 73 16.76 -8.03 10.36
N THR A 74 16.80 -7.97 11.68
CA THR A 74 17.90 -8.47 12.51
C THR A 74 17.82 -10.00 12.67
N ARG A 75 16.58 -10.54 12.65
CA ARG A 75 16.27 -11.97 12.64
C ARG A 75 15.02 -12.21 11.83
N GLY A 76 14.78 -13.47 11.46
CA GLY A 76 13.63 -13.85 10.65
C GLY A 76 13.83 -13.56 9.16
N SER A 77 12.76 -13.71 8.41
CA SER A 77 12.81 -13.58 6.96
C SER A 77 11.49 -13.03 6.39
N VAL A 78 11.57 -12.45 5.20
CA VAL A 78 10.42 -12.05 4.40
C VAL A 78 10.58 -12.61 3.00
N THR A 79 9.49 -13.17 2.44
CA THR A 79 9.42 -13.58 1.04
C THR A 79 8.21 -12.97 0.34
N LEU A 80 8.35 -12.77 -0.97
CA LEU A 80 7.27 -12.42 -1.90
C LEU A 80 7.10 -13.61 -2.84
N GLY A 81 6.03 -14.39 -2.64
CA GLY A 81 5.97 -15.75 -3.18
C GLY A 81 7.20 -16.54 -2.73
N ASP A 82 7.89 -17.19 -3.69
CA ASP A 82 9.11 -17.94 -3.45
C ASP A 82 10.39 -17.09 -3.39
N GLN A 83 10.26 -15.78 -3.54
CA GLN A 83 11.40 -14.88 -3.68
C GLN A 83 11.75 -14.20 -2.36
N PRO A 84 12.93 -14.46 -1.75
CA PRO A 84 13.33 -13.80 -0.52
C PRO A 84 13.60 -12.30 -0.75
N VAL A 85 13.07 -11.46 0.13
CA VAL A 85 13.35 -10.00 0.15
C VAL A 85 14.78 -9.74 0.60
N GLY A 86 15.13 -10.22 1.73
CA GLY A 86 16.43 -10.31 2.40
C GLY A 86 17.50 -9.29 2.00
N ARG A 87 18.38 -9.67 1.06
CA ARG A 87 19.55 -8.86 0.61
C ARG A 87 19.30 -8.08 -0.69
N ARG A 88 18.07 -8.04 -1.19
CA ARG A 88 17.76 -7.35 -2.44
C ARG A 88 17.67 -5.84 -2.21
N SER A 89 18.14 -5.05 -3.18
CA SER A 89 17.92 -3.60 -3.14
C SER A 89 16.46 -3.27 -3.45
N VAL A 90 16.01 -2.10 -2.99
CA VAL A 90 14.65 -1.58 -3.25
C VAL A 90 14.34 -1.57 -4.75
N GLU A 91 15.34 -1.19 -5.60
CA GLU A 91 15.18 -1.17 -7.05
C GLU A 91 14.96 -2.57 -7.63
N ARG A 92 15.63 -3.57 -7.07
CA ARG A 92 15.44 -4.96 -7.50
C ARG A 92 14.06 -5.48 -7.09
N LEU A 93 13.61 -5.17 -5.88
CA LEU A 93 12.26 -5.53 -5.42
C LEU A 93 11.19 -4.83 -6.25
N ALA A 94 11.35 -3.55 -6.51
CA ALA A 94 10.42 -2.88 -7.40
C ALA A 94 10.42 -3.51 -8.81
N ARG A 95 11.55 -4.06 -9.34
CA ARG A 95 11.59 -4.85 -10.60
C ARG A 95 10.83 -6.17 -10.52
N THR A 96 10.66 -6.73 -9.39
CA THR A 96 9.83 -7.93 -9.17
C THR A 96 8.35 -7.62 -8.95
N GLY A 97 7.91 -6.37 -9.18
CA GLY A 97 6.52 -5.96 -9.07
C GLY A 97 6.11 -5.50 -7.68
N LEU A 98 7.04 -5.14 -6.78
CA LEU A 98 6.70 -4.50 -5.52
C LEU A 98 6.59 -2.99 -5.69
N CYS A 99 5.46 -2.41 -5.31
CA CYS A 99 5.26 -0.96 -5.20
C CYS A 99 4.96 -0.60 -3.75
N SER A 100 5.58 0.45 -3.24
CA SER A 100 5.27 1.00 -1.92
C SER A 100 4.87 2.46 -2.03
N ILE A 101 3.75 2.80 -1.42
CA ILE A 101 3.28 4.18 -1.27
C ILE A 101 3.42 4.51 0.22
N PRO A 102 4.43 5.31 0.59
CA PRO A 102 4.69 5.66 1.98
C PRO A 102 3.68 6.67 2.51
N GLU A 103 3.60 6.79 3.81
CA GLU A 103 3.00 7.94 4.48
C GLU A 103 3.57 9.26 3.92
N GLY A 104 2.77 10.32 3.87
CA GLY A 104 3.18 11.62 3.36
C GLY A 104 3.14 11.75 1.84
N ARG A 105 2.35 10.89 1.19
CA ARG A 105 1.90 10.97 -0.21
C ARG A 105 2.90 10.60 -1.28
N GLY A 106 4.21 10.63 -1.04
CA GLY A 106 5.26 10.17 -1.96
C GLY A 106 5.24 10.79 -3.37
N VAL A 107 4.75 12.04 -3.50
CA VAL A 107 4.77 12.83 -4.74
C VAL A 107 5.97 13.77 -4.77
N PHE A 108 6.38 14.17 -5.96
CA PHE A 108 7.39 15.21 -6.16
C PHE A 108 6.71 16.59 -6.17
N PRO A 109 6.78 17.39 -5.09
CA PRO A 109 5.97 18.60 -4.93
C PRO A 109 6.30 19.69 -5.96
N ASN A 110 7.53 19.74 -6.43
CA ASN A 110 8.03 20.74 -7.41
C ASN A 110 7.81 20.31 -8.87
N LEU A 111 7.20 19.15 -9.10
CA LEU A 111 6.81 18.67 -10.41
C LEU A 111 5.29 18.80 -10.58
N THR A 112 4.85 19.01 -11.81
CA THR A 112 3.43 18.97 -12.17
C THR A 112 2.87 17.56 -12.01
N VAL A 113 1.54 17.42 -11.99
CA VAL A 113 0.86 16.11 -12.02
C VAL A 113 1.40 15.24 -13.15
N ARG A 114 1.46 15.80 -14.37
CA ARG A 114 1.94 15.07 -15.55
C ARG A 114 3.40 14.64 -15.43
N GLU A 115 4.26 15.49 -14.89
CA GLU A 115 5.68 15.16 -14.67
C GLU A 115 5.85 14.11 -13.58
N ASN A 116 5.06 14.13 -12.51
CA ASN A 116 5.03 13.06 -11.52
C ASN A 116 4.69 11.71 -12.16
N LEU A 117 3.64 11.66 -12.99
CA LEU A 117 3.27 10.45 -13.72
C LEU A 117 4.43 9.98 -14.63
N ARG A 118 5.09 10.90 -15.34
CA ARG A 118 6.25 10.59 -16.19
C ARG A 118 7.41 9.99 -15.39
N MET A 119 7.68 10.49 -14.18
CA MET A 119 8.74 9.93 -13.33
C MET A 119 8.51 8.45 -13.00
N TRP A 120 7.26 8.03 -12.88
CA TRP A 120 6.94 6.64 -12.58
C TRP A 120 6.94 5.72 -13.82
N THR A 121 6.85 6.29 -15.04
CA THR A 121 6.94 5.49 -16.28
C THR A 121 8.37 5.04 -16.62
N TYR A 122 9.38 5.59 -15.96
CA TYR A 122 10.80 5.31 -16.28
C TYR A 122 11.16 3.81 -16.26
N ARG A 123 10.37 2.99 -15.59
CA ARG A 123 10.54 1.52 -15.51
C ARG A 123 9.43 0.73 -16.17
N GLY A 124 8.33 1.39 -16.50
CA GLY A 124 7.14 0.74 -17.02
C GLY A 124 7.23 0.48 -18.52
N HIS A 125 6.56 -0.57 -18.96
CA HIS A 125 6.35 -0.88 -20.38
C HIS A 125 5.23 -0.03 -21.00
N LEU A 126 4.59 0.83 -20.19
CA LEU A 126 3.44 1.64 -20.61
C LEU A 126 3.89 2.95 -21.25
N SER A 127 3.22 3.30 -22.36
CA SER A 127 3.37 4.64 -22.95
C SER A 127 2.81 5.72 -22.04
N MET A 128 3.36 6.95 -22.11
CA MET A 128 2.81 8.08 -21.33
C MET A 128 1.33 8.32 -21.61
N ARG A 129 0.88 8.07 -22.85
CA ARG A 129 -0.52 8.15 -23.24
C ARG A 129 -1.39 7.16 -22.43
N THR A 130 -0.98 5.91 -22.36
CA THR A 130 -1.67 4.86 -21.60
C THR A 130 -1.71 5.20 -20.10
N VAL A 131 -0.62 5.74 -19.58
CA VAL A 131 -0.53 6.18 -18.18
C VAL A 131 -1.52 7.32 -17.89
N GLU A 132 -1.57 8.33 -18.75
CA GLU A 132 -2.52 9.43 -18.62
C GLU A 132 -3.96 8.91 -18.72
N GLU A 133 -4.26 8.07 -19.70
CA GLU A 133 -5.59 7.47 -19.88
C GLU A 133 -6.06 6.72 -18.63
N ARG A 134 -5.24 5.83 -18.08
CA ARG A 134 -5.56 5.06 -16.86
C ARG A 134 -5.73 5.96 -15.64
N THR A 135 -4.78 6.86 -15.42
CA THR A 135 -4.82 7.76 -14.25
C THR A 135 -6.02 8.70 -14.29
N TYR A 136 -6.30 9.30 -15.44
CA TYR A 136 -7.38 10.27 -15.57
C TYR A 136 -8.76 9.61 -15.64
N ALA A 137 -8.85 8.36 -16.07
CA ALA A 137 -10.06 7.56 -15.92
C ALA A 137 -10.38 7.28 -14.44
N ALA A 138 -9.37 6.90 -13.65
CA ALA A 138 -9.53 6.66 -12.22
C ALA A 138 -9.74 7.97 -11.44
N PHE A 139 -9.04 9.04 -11.82
CA PHE A 139 -9.05 10.32 -11.12
C PHE A 139 -9.24 11.50 -12.09
N PRO A 140 -10.47 11.81 -12.53
CA PRO A 140 -10.74 12.90 -13.48
C PRO A 140 -10.21 14.26 -13.01
N ARG A 141 -10.24 14.53 -11.69
CA ARG A 141 -9.68 15.75 -11.10
C ARG A 141 -8.19 15.96 -11.42
N LEU A 142 -7.40 14.89 -11.56
CA LEU A 142 -5.98 14.98 -11.94
C LEU A 142 -5.80 15.42 -13.39
N SER A 143 -6.75 15.08 -14.28
CA SER A 143 -6.74 15.53 -15.68
C SER A 143 -6.89 17.06 -15.79
N GLU A 144 -7.83 17.61 -15.02
CA GLU A 144 -8.08 19.06 -14.98
C GLU A 144 -6.84 19.82 -14.48
N ARG A 145 -6.07 19.19 -13.59
CA ARG A 145 -4.89 19.76 -12.91
C ARG A 145 -3.56 19.28 -13.46
N ARG A 146 -3.53 18.67 -14.65
CA ARG A 146 -2.34 18.03 -15.21
C ARG A 146 -1.08 18.88 -15.28
N ARG A 147 -1.23 20.22 -15.35
CA ARG A 147 -0.15 21.20 -15.39
C ARG A 147 0.11 21.89 -14.04
N GLN A 148 -0.68 21.59 -13.03
CA GLN A 148 -0.52 22.15 -11.69
C GLN A 148 0.63 21.44 -10.96
N LEU A 149 1.41 22.19 -10.16
CA LEU A 149 2.44 21.65 -9.29
C LEU A 149 1.80 20.80 -8.20
N ALA A 150 2.31 19.59 -7.99
CA ALA A 150 1.76 18.65 -7.00
C ALA A 150 1.78 19.23 -5.59
N GLY A 151 2.79 20.03 -5.23
CA GLY A 151 2.88 20.67 -3.92
C GLY A 151 1.78 21.70 -3.62
N SER A 152 1.10 22.24 -4.66
CA SER A 152 0.00 23.22 -4.50
C SER A 152 -1.39 22.56 -4.50
N MET A 153 -1.46 21.24 -4.62
CA MET A 153 -2.73 20.49 -4.63
C MET A 153 -3.23 20.24 -3.21
N SER A 154 -4.54 19.97 -3.08
CA SER A 154 -5.09 19.50 -1.82
C SER A 154 -4.49 18.15 -1.40
N GLY A 155 -4.57 17.84 -0.10
CA GLY A 155 -4.08 16.57 0.42
C GLY A 155 -4.66 15.35 -0.28
N GLY A 156 -5.97 15.36 -0.55
CA GLY A 156 -6.64 14.27 -1.26
C GLY A 156 -6.16 14.12 -2.71
N GLU A 157 -5.96 15.22 -3.43
CA GLU A 157 -5.45 15.17 -4.80
C GLU A 157 -4.00 14.67 -4.85
N GLN A 158 -3.17 15.05 -3.87
CA GLN A 158 -1.81 14.51 -3.74
C GLN A 158 -1.84 13.01 -3.45
N GLN A 159 -2.80 12.53 -2.65
CA GLN A 159 -2.95 11.11 -2.36
C GLN A 159 -3.43 10.33 -3.60
N MET A 160 -4.41 10.89 -4.35
CA MET A 160 -4.83 10.33 -5.65
C MET A 160 -3.65 10.22 -6.61
N LEU A 161 -2.80 11.26 -6.67
CA LEU A 161 -1.59 11.24 -7.48
C LEU A 161 -0.61 10.17 -7.00
N ALA A 162 -0.39 10.03 -5.69
CA ALA A 162 0.50 9.02 -5.14
C ALA A 162 0.04 7.58 -5.46
N ILE A 163 -1.26 7.29 -5.29
CA ILE A 163 -1.80 5.95 -5.58
C ILE A 163 -1.83 5.65 -7.10
N SER A 164 -1.84 6.70 -7.96
CA SER A 164 -1.71 6.53 -9.40
C SER A 164 -0.41 5.82 -9.80
N ARG A 165 0.62 5.80 -8.92
CA ARG A 165 1.82 4.99 -9.11
C ARG A 165 1.48 3.51 -9.31
N ALA A 166 0.52 2.99 -8.55
CA ALA A 166 0.08 1.60 -8.71
C ALA A 166 -0.53 1.35 -10.10
N LEU A 167 -1.28 2.32 -10.64
CA LEU A 167 -1.86 2.24 -11.99
C LEU A 167 -0.83 2.31 -13.11
N VAL A 168 0.30 2.97 -12.84
CA VAL A 168 1.39 3.19 -13.80
C VAL A 168 2.38 2.03 -13.82
N THR A 169 2.74 1.53 -12.63
CA THR A 169 3.79 0.51 -12.49
C THR A 169 3.26 -0.91 -12.59
N ASP A 170 1.94 -1.09 -12.52
CA ASP A 170 1.24 -2.38 -12.61
C ASP A 170 1.89 -3.45 -11.70
N PRO A 171 1.95 -3.19 -10.38
CA PRO A 171 2.66 -4.05 -9.45
C PRO A 171 1.83 -5.28 -9.11
N SER A 172 2.51 -6.40 -8.83
CA SER A 172 1.88 -7.60 -8.28
C SER A 172 1.66 -7.50 -6.77
N VAL A 173 2.46 -6.68 -6.07
CA VAL A 173 2.35 -6.42 -4.62
C VAL A 173 2.37 -4.93 -4.35
N LEU A 174 1.39 -4.44 -3.61
CA LEU A 174 1.23 -3.04 -3.22
C LEU A 174 1.28 -2.90 -1.69
N LEU A 175 2.19 -2.07 -1.21
CA LEU A 175 2.28 -1.69 0.20
C LEU A 175 1.77 -0.26 0.36
N LEU A 176 0.78 -0.06 1.22
CA LEU A 176 0.12 1.22 1.46
C LEU A 176 0.28 1.62 2.93
N ASP A 177 0.86 2.80 3.18
CA ASP A 177 1.05 3.32 4.54
C ASP A 177 0.17 4.55 4.75
N GLU A 178 -0.82 4.43 5.65
CA GLU A 178 -1.73 5.48 6.12
C GLU A 178 -2.35 6.33 5.00
N LEU A 179 -3.07 5.68 4.08
CA LEU A 179 -3.73 6.35 2.93
C LEU A 179 -4.75 7.40 3.33
N SER A 180 -5.47 7.16 4.45
CA SER A 180 -6.62 7.96 4.86
C SER A 180 -6.26 9.18 5.70
N MET A 181 -5.00 9.30 6.16
CA MET A 181 -4.62 10.33 7.10
C MET A 181 -4.78 11.76 6.57
N GLY A 182 -5.56 12.57 7.29
CA GLY A 182 -5.82 13.99 6.97
C GLY A 182 -6.69 14.22 5.73
N LEU A 183 -7.46 13.21 5.31
CA LEU A 183 -8.36 13.29 4.16
C LEU A 183 -9.82 13.42 4.58
N ALA A 184 -10.62 14.08 3.73
CA ALA A 184 -12.07 14.10 3.88
C ALA A 184 -12.67 12.71 3.66
N PRO A 185 -13.74 12.33 4.39
CA PRO A 185 -14.34 10.99 4.29
C PRO A 185 -14.71 10.54 2.88
N LEU A 186 -15.18 11.48 2.04
CA LEU A 186 -15.52 11.19 0.65
C LEU A 186 -14.29 10.71 -0.15
N ILE A 187 -13.15 11.38 0.02
CA ILE A 187 -11.89 11.02 -0.66
C ILE A 187 -11.37 9.68 -0.16
N VAL A 188 -11.51 9.42 1.13
CA VAL A 188 -11.17 8.12 1.73
C VAL A 188 -11.98 7.01 1.04
N GLY A 189 -13.30 7.19 0.87
CA GLY A 189 -14.16 6.23 0.16
C GLY A 189 -13.65 5.95 -1.26
N GLU A 190 -13.41 7.01 -2.06
CA GLU A 190 -12.90 6.88 -3.44
C GLU A 190 -11.57 6.08 -3.51
N LEU A 191 -10.65 6.32 -2.56
CA LEU A 191 -9.36 5.62 -2.51
C LEU A 191 -9.52 4.13 -2.14
N TYR A 192 -10.40 3.81 -1.22
CA TYR A 192 -10.63 2.41 -0.82
C TYR A 192 -11.40 1.62 -1.87
N GLU A 193 -12.34 2.24 -2.60
CA GLU A 193 -12.96 1.63 -3.77
C GLU A 193 -11.92 1.26 -4.83
N LEU A 194 -10.96 2.15 -5.09
CA LEU A 194 -9.83 1.84 -5.99
C LEU A 194 -8.99 0.67 -5.46
N VAL A 195 -8.65 0.65 -4.17
CA VAL A 195 -7.87 -0.44 -3.54
C VAL A 195 -8.60 -1.79 -3.72
N ALA A 196 -9.90 -1.83 -3.45
CA ALA A 196 -10.71 -3.03 -3.65
C ALA A 196 -10.73 -3.47 -5.13
N GLY A 197 -10.85 -2.52 -6.05
CA GLY A 197 -10.82 -2.80 -7.48
C GLY A 197 -9.47 -3.33 -7.97
N LEU A 198 -8.35 -2.83 -7.45
CA LEU A 198 -7.00 -3.33 -7.75
C LEU A 198 -6.80 -4.77 -7.25
N SER A 199 -7.27 -5.07 -6.04
CA SER A 199 -7.26 -6.45 -5.53
C SER A 199 -8.12 -7.38 -6.36
N GLY A 200 -9.32 -6.94 -6.78
CA GLY A 200 -10.20 -7.69 -7.68
C GLY A 200 -9.56 -8.03 -9.03
N GLN A 201 -8.50 -7.32 -9.45
CA GLN A 201 -7.69 -7.61 -10.62
C GLN A 201 -6.47 -8.50 -10.32
N GLY A 202 -6.38 -9.04 -9.11
CA GLY A 202 -5.36 -9.99 -8.70
C GLY A 202 -4.15 -9.38 -7.97
N MET A 203 -4.15 -8.08 -7.65
CA MET A 203 -3.06 -7.44 -6.91
C MET A 203 -3.08 -7.86 -5.44
N THR A 204 -1.93 -8.23 -4.87
CA THR A 204 -1.77 -8.47 -3.43
C THR A 204 -1.50 -7.14 -2.72
N ILE A 205 -2.31 -6.79 -1.72
CA ILE A 205 -2.25 -5.49 -1.06
C ILE A 205 -2.07 -5.66 0.45
N LEU A 206 -1.01 -5.06 1.00
CA LEU A 206 -0.86 -4.85 2.45
C LEU A 206 -1.13 -3.39 2.76
N LEU A 207 -2.23 -3.14 3.45
CA LEU A 207 -2.71 -1.83 3.84
C LEU A 207 -2.44 -1.61 5.33
N VAL A 208 -1.63 -0.62 5.64
CA VAL A 208 -1.40 -0.16 7.03
C VAL A 208 -2.27 1.04 7.30
N GLU A 209 -3.06 0.98 8.37
CA GLU A 209 -4.02 2.03 8.70
C GLU A 209 -4.23 2.23 10.19
N GLN A 210 -4.63 3.44 10.52
CA GLN A 210 -5.13 3.83 11.83
C GLN A 210 -6.68 3.88 11.85
N PHE A 211 -7.32 4.22 10.72
CA PHE A 211 -8.78 4.27 10.62
C PHE A 211 -9.35 2.87 10.35
N VAL A 212 -9.68 2.18 11.45
CA VAL A 212 -10.09 0.76 11.48
C VAL A 212 -11.25 0.47 10.53
N SER A 213 -12.34 1.24 10.60
CA SER A 213 -13.58 0.96 9.87
C SER A 213 -13.39 0.98 8.35
N ALA A 214 -12.63 1.95 7.83
CA ALA A 214 -12.38 2.07 6.41
C ALA A 214 -11.47 0.93 5.89
N ALA A 215 -10.40 0.61 6.63
CA ALA A 215 -9.50 -0.49 6.27
C ALA A 215 -10.22 -1.85 6.27
N LEU A 216 -11.04 -2.11 7.30
CA LEU A 216 -11.77 -3.37 7.43
C LEU A 216 -12.89 -3.54 6.39
N ALA A 217 -13.41 -2.44 5.83
CA ALA A 217 -14.43 -2.49 4.78
C ALA A 217 -13.94 -3.13 3.48
N VAL A 218 -12.63 -3.06 3.20
CA VAL A 218 -12.02 -3.57 1.97
C VAL A 218 -11.08 -4.76 2.17
N ALA A 219 -10.76 -5.08 3.42
CA ALA A 219 -9.83 -6.16 3.74
C ALA A 219 -10.49 -7.53 3.69
N ASP A 220 -9.75 -8.54 3.23
CA ASP A 220 -10.11 -9.97 3.34
C ASP A 220 -9.70 -10.53 4.70
N ARG A 221 -8.59 -10.06 5.23
CA ARG A 221 -8.08 -10.39 6.58
C ARG A 221 -7.43 -9.16 7.21
N ALA A 222 -7.34 -9.19 8.53
CA ALA A 222 -6.66 -8.12 9.26
C ALA A 222 -5.87 -8.67 10.46
N ALA A 223 -4.85 -7.91 10.88
CA ALA A 223 -4.13 -8.14 12.12
C ALA A 223 -3.92 -6.83 12.88
N ILE A 224 -3.75 -6.94 14.18
CA ILE A 224 -3.44 -5.82 15.09
C ILE A 224 -1.99 -5.96 15.55
N LEU A 225 -1.18 -4.97 15.22
CA LEU A 225 0.22 -4.86 15.63
C LEU A 225 0.35 -3.85 16.78
N VAL A 226 0.78 -4.33 17.95
CA VAL A 226 0.99 -3.52 19.14
C VAL A 226 2.40 -3.80 19.66
N HIS A 227 3.16 -2.75 19.97
CA HIS A 227 4.52 -2.86 20.49
C HIS A 227 5.40 -3.87 19.72
N GLY A 228 5.30 -3.87 18.40
CA GLY A 228 6.09 -4.73 17.52
C GLY A 228 5.71 -6.21 17.51
N ARG A 229 4.52 -6.59 17.99
CA ARG A 229 3.98 -7.95 18.00
C ARG A 229 2.59 -8.00 17.38
N ILE A 230 2.28 -9.08 16.67
CA ILE A 230 0.90 -9.36 16.28
C ILE A 230 0.15 -9.86 17.51
N GLU A 231 -0.80 -9.08 17.97
CA GLU A 231 -1.66 -9.42 19.13
C GLU A 231 -2.83 -10.30 18.70
N GLN A 232 -3.42 -9.97 17.57
CA GLN A 232 -4.56 -10.68 17.01
C GLN A 232 -4.53 -10.68 15.50
N GLU A 233 -5.05 -11.73 14.88
CA GLU A 233 -5.28 -11.83 13.44
C GLU A 233 -6.60 -12.56 13.19
N GLY A 234 -7.35 -12.12 12.16
CA GLY A 234 -8.62 -12.75 11.83
C GLY A 234 -9.39 -12.11 10.69
N GLU A 235 -10.67 -12.48 10.61
CA GLU A 235 -11.60 -11.88 9.67
C GLU A 235 -11.94 -10.44 10.09
N PRO A 236 -12.19 -9.51 9.13
CA PRO A 236 -12.43 -8.10 9.41
C PRO A 236 -13.53 -7.83 10.44
N ARG A 237 -14.63 -8.59 10.38
CA ARG A 237 -15.76 -8.42 11.31
C ARG A 237 -15.38 -8.65 12.78
N ARG A 238 -14.49 -9.61 13.05
CA ARG A 238 -14.01 -9.92 14.41
C ARG A 238 -12.94 -8.93 14.88
N MET A 239 -12.23 -8.31 13.95
CA MET A 239 -11.15 -7.39 14.25
C MET A 239 -11.63 -5.99 14.63
N ALA A 240 -12.87 -5.60 14.28
CA ALA A 240 -13.42 -4.29 14.59
C ALA A 240 -13.49 -4.00 16.11
N GLU A 241 -13.96 -4.97 16.90
CA GLU A 241 -14.06 -4.84 18.36
C GLU A 241 -12.67 -4.91 19.03
N ALA A 242 -11.83 -5.83 18.55
CA ALA A 242 -10.48 -6.00 19.07
C ALA A 242 -9.58 -4.78 18.84
N ALA A 243 -9.70 -4.13 17.69
CA ALA A 243 -8.96 -2.91 17.39
C ALA A 243 -9.29 -1.78 18.36
N LEU A 244 -10.57 -1.57 18.68
CA LEU A 244 -11.00 -0.56 19.66
C LEU A 244 -10.30 -0.76 21.01
N GLY A 245 -10.19 -2.01 21.50
CA GLY A 245 -9.48 -2.36 22.72
C GLY A 245 -7.99 -2.00 22.67
N ALA A 246 -7.32 -2.31 21.57
CA ALA A 246 -5.88 -2.06 21.39
C ALA A 246 -5.54 -0.56 21.33
N TYR A 247 -6.44 0.29 20.78
CA TYR A 247 -6.26 1.75 20.75
C TYR A 247 -6.50 2.44 22.11
N LEU A 248 -7.24 1.80 23.00
CA LEU A 248 -7.49 2.33 24.36
C LEU A 248 -6.42 1.91 25.37
N SER A 249 -5.60 0.91 25.04
CA SER A 249 -4.59 0.32 25.94
C SER A 249 -3.16 0.79 25.64
N GLY A 250 -2.93 1.50 24.55
CA GLY A 250 -1.62 2.02 24.10
C GLY A 250 -1.55 3.51 24.24
#